data_02a6de1cdd4165da548947bd86d25979
#
_entry.id   02a6de1cdd4165da548947bd86d25979
#
_cell.length_a   1.000
_cell.length_b   1.000
_cell.length_c   1.000
_cell.angle_alpha   90.00
_cell.angle_beta   90.00
_cell.angle_gamma   90.00
#
_symmetry.space_group_name_H-M   'P 1'
#
loop_
_entity.id
_entity.type
_entity.pdbx_description
1 polymer ?
#
loop_
_entity_poly.entity_id
_entity_poly.type
_entity_poly.pdbx_seq_one_letter_code
_entity_poly.pdbx_strand_id
1 'polypeptide(L)'
;DYFRGFLGIKRLVKTKSKTKILWIFGFLAFILSAIIDNLTATIVLITLLQKIVHDRNLKLWYSGLIIIAANAGGAWSPIGDITTTMLWIADKVTTLSLIKYLVIPSLICMIVPFLIASRFKVFKGELDIPKEDIKFEENKYGNKMLFIGLGSILFVPVFKTVTHLPPYVGMMLSLAFVATLAEIFSNKKFNLSRVDDDHEEESDHSPVHSSLTKIELPSILFFLGILMAVGALESLGILYNFADMINETISNQDIVIVLLGHLSAVIDNVPLV
;
A
#
# COMPACT_ATOMS: atom_id res chain seq x y z
N ASP A 1 -10.11 -5.89 -6.19
CA ASP A 1 -10.11 -5.58 -7.64
C ASP A 1 -11.15 -6.46 -8.37
N TYR A 2 -12.42 -6.20 -8.12
CA TYR A 2 -13.55 -6.90 -8.74
C TYR A 2 -13.49 -6.87 -10.29
N PHE A 3 -13.13 -5.71 -10.82
CA PHE A 3 -13.04 -5.50 -12.28
C PHE A 3 -11.70 -5.94 -12.89
N ARG A 4 -10.80 -6.53 -12.10
CA ARG A 4 -9.48 -7.02 -12.53
C ARG A 4 -8.64 -5.97 -13.29
N GLY A 5 -8.79 -4.69 -12.93
CA GLY A 5 -8.06 -3.58 -13.57
C GLY A 5 -6.55 -3.71 -13.46
N PHE A 6 -6.03 -4.22 -12.33
CA PHE A 6 -4.59 -4.45 -12.13
C PHE A 6 -3.98 -5.51 -13.06
N LEU A 7 -4.77 -6.33 -13.74
CA LEU A 7 -4.25 -7.26 -14.76
C LEU A 7 -3.64 -6.52 -15.96
N GLY A 8 -4.03 -5.27 -16.22
CA GLY A 8 -3.39 -4.42 -17.21
C GLY A 8 -1.90 -4.19 -16.97
N ILE A 9 -1.45 -4.23 -15.73
CA ILE A 9 -0.02 -4.11 -15.36
C ILE A 9 0.82 -5.24 -15.97
N LYS A 10 0.26 -6.44 -16.16
CA LYS A 10 0.96 -7.54 -16.85
C LYS A 10 1.40 -7.16 -18.26
N ARG A 11 0.67 -6.28 -18.94
CA ARG A 11 1.04 -5.79 -20.28
C ARG A 11 2.30 -4.93 -20.28
N LEU A 12 2.65 -4.32 -19.14
CA LEU A 12 3.88 -3.55 -18.96
C LEU A 12 5.11 -4.46 -18.87
N VAL A 13 4.92 -5.73 -18.46
CA VAL A 13 6.02 -6.68 -18.27
C VAL A 13 6.18 -7.55 -19.52
N LYS A 14 6.65 -6.95 -20.63
CA LYS A 14 6.94 -7.67 -21.88
C LYS A 14 8.35 -8.27 -21.94
N THR A 15 9.19 -8.00 -20.96
CA THR A 15 10.60 -8.41 -20.95
C THR A 15 10.80 -9.75 -20.26
N LYS A 16 11.75 -10.55 -20.77
CA LYS A 16 12.22 -11.78 -20.11
C LYS A 16 13.41 -11.57 -19.19
N SER A 17 14.07 -10.42 -19.25
CA SER A 17 15.24 -10.13 -18.44
C SER A 17 14.87 -10.00 -16.96
N LYS A 18 15.47 -10.84 -16.11
CA LYS A 18 15.28 -10.82 -14.67
C LYS A 18 15.54 -9.44 -14.06
N THR A 19 16.65 -8.80 -14.42
CA THR A 19 17.00 -7.47 -13.91
C THR A 19 15.98 -6.40 -14.32
N LYS A 20 15.49 -6.43 -15.58
CA LYS A 20 14.48 -5.45 -16.01
C LYS A 20 13.16 -5.63 -15.27
N ILE A 21 12.74 -6.87 -15.05
CA ILE A 21 11.53 -7.18 -14.27
C ILE A 21 11.69 -6.66 -12.83
N LEU A 22 12.86 -6.85 -12.21
CA LEU A 22 13.16 -6.31 -10.89
C LEU A 22 12.87 -4.80 -10.82
N TRP A 23 13.45 -4.02 -11.70
CA TRP A 23 13.26 -2.57 -11.72
C TRP A 23 11.82 -2.16 -12.05
N ILE A 24 11.15 -2.84 -12.98
CA ILE A 24 9.74 -2.56 -13.30
C ILE A 24 8.86 -2.78 -12.06
N PHE A 25 8.99 -3.92 -11.38
CA PHE A 25 8.21 -4.20 -10.17
C PHE A 25 8.57 -3.27 -9.02
N GLY A 26 9.86 -2.89 -8.87
CA GLY A 26 10.30 -1.93 -7.86
C GLY A 26 9.69 -0.54 -8.06
N PHE A 27 9.76 0.00 -9.27
CA PHE A 27 9.16 1.31 -9.57
C PHE A 27 7.63 1.27 -9.47
N LEU A 28 7.00 0.19 -9.92
CA LEU A 28 5.55 0.01 -9.75
C LEU A 28 5.17 -0.05 -8.26
N ALA A 29 5.93 -0.78 -7.45
CA ALA A 29 5.71 -0.86 -6.02
C ALA A 29 5.83 0.50 -5.34
N PHE A 30 6.90 1.23 -5.67
CA PHE A 30 7.17 2.57 -5.13
C PHE A 30 6.05 3.57 -5.46
N ILE A 31 5.61 3.62 -6.72
CA ILE A 31 4.57 4.56 -7.15
C ILE A 31 3.20 4.13 -6.64
N LEU A 32 2.88 2.84 -6.76
CA LEU A 32 1.56 2.33 -6.39
C LEU A 32 1.32 2.46 -4.88
N SER A 33 2.36 2.18 -4.08
CA SER A 33 2.30 2.32 -2.63
C SER A 33 2.06 3.75 -2.16
N ALA A 34 2.59 4.74 -2.87
CA ALA A 34 2.31 6.15 -2.56
C ALA A 34 0.84 6.55 -2.77
N ILE A 35 0.07 5.76 -3.53
CA ILE A 35 -1.32 6.08 -3.91
C ILE A 35 -2.32 5.21 -3.14
N ILE A 36 -2.04 3.91 -3.00
CA ILE A 36 -3.01 2.95 -2.44
C ILE A 36 -2.72 2.65 -0.97
N ASP A 37 -1.60 2.21 -0.63
CA ASP A 37 -0.90 1.87 0.60
C ASP A 37 0.16 0.78 0.32
N ASN A 38 1.09 0.63 1.24
CA ASN A 38 2.23 -0.27 1.08
C ASN A 38 1.82 -1.77 1.12
N LEU A 39 0.87 -2.13 1.98
CA LEU A 39 0.41 -3.51 2.14
C LEU A 39 -0.35 -3.98 0.89
N THR A 40 -1.35 -3.21 0.46
CA THR A 40 -2.16 -3.51 -0.73
C THR A 40 -1.30 -3.54 -2.00
N ALA A 41 -0.42 -2.55 -2.18
CA ALA A 41 0.52 -2.51 -3.31
C ALA A 41 1.40 -3.77 -3.35
N THR A 42 1.93 -4.18 -2.19
CA THR A 42 2.74 -5.38 -2.05
C THR A 42 1.97 -6.64 -2.42
N ILE A 43 0.77 -6.85 -1.86
CA ILE A 43 -0.06 -8.03 -2.14
C ILE A 43 -0.39 -8.13 -3.62
N VAL A 44 -0.83 -7.03 -4.23
CA VAL A 44 -1.17 -6.99 -5.67
C VAL A 44 0.04 -7.35 -6.52
N LEU A 45 1.20 -6.75 -6.26
CA LEU A 45 2.39 -6.97 -7.08
C LEU A 45 3.00 -8.35 -6.87
N ILE A 46 3.02 -8.87 -5.64
CA ILE A 46 3.48 -10.25 -5.39
C ILE A 46 2.55 -11.26 -6.06
N THR A 47 1.24 -11.05 -6.01
CA THR A 47 0.27 -11.92 -6.69
C THR A 47 0.47 -11.92 -8.21
N LEU A 48 0.77 -10.76 -8.81
CA LEU A 48 1.14 -10.68 -10.22
C LEU A 48 2.47 -11.34 -10.52
N LEU A 49 3.46 -11.14 -9.66
CA LEU A 49 4.79 -11.75 -9.77
C LEU A 49 4.71 -13.27 -9.76
N GLN A 50 3.90 -13.86 -8.89
CA GLN A 50 3.73 -15.32 -8.76
C GLN A 50 3.23 -15.97 -10.06
N LYS A 51 2.53 -15.22 -10.91
CA LYS A 51 2.06 -15.69 -12.23
C LYS A 51 3.15 -15.62 -13.31
N ILE A 52 4.24 -14.91 -13.06
CA ILE A 52 5.33 -14.69 -14.03
C ILE A 52 6.56 -15.51 -13.65
N VAL A 53 6.87 -15.58 -12.36
CA VAL A 53 8.05 -16.23 -11.82
C VAL A 53 7.64 -17.52 -11.14
N HIS A 54 8.22 -18.68 -11.53
CA HIS A 54 7.89 -20.01 -10.98
C HIS A 54 8.92 -20.48 -9.96
N ASP A 55 10.20 -20.08 -10.10
CA ASP A 55 11.26 -20.42 -9.16
C ASP A 55 11.01 -19.83 -7.76
N ARG A 56 11.02 -20.68 -6.73
CA ARG A 56 10.73 -20.31 -5.34
C ARG A 56 11.74 -19.31 -4.78
N ASN A 57 13.03 -19.55 -5.01
CA ASN A 57 14.09 -18.68 -4.48
C ASN A 57 14.02 -17.31 -5.14
N LEU A 58 13.82 -17.27 -6.44
CA LEU A 58 13.69 -16.03 -7.18
C LEU A 58 12.44 -15.24 -6.75
N LYS A 59 11.31 -15.93 -6.48
CA LYS A 59 10.10 -15.30 -5.91
C LYS A 59 10.40 -14.61 -4.59
N LEU A 60 11.10 -15.28 -3.67
CA LEU A 60 11.42 -14.72 -2.36
C LEU A 60 12.29 -13.46 -2.49
N TRP A 61 13.29 -13.48 -3.36
CA TRP A 61 14.13 -12.31 -3.62
C TRP A 61 13.33 -11.12 -4.19
N TYR A 62 12.49 -11.37 -5.20
CA TYR A 62 11.63 -10.33 -5.77
C TYR A 62 10.63 -9.80 -4.73
N SER A 63 10.00 -10.70 -3.96
CA SER A 63 9.01 -10.29 -2.95
C SER A 63 9.64 -9.41 -1.87
N GLY A 64 10.82 -9.77 -1.36
CA GLY A 64 11.54 -8.95 -0.39
C GLY A 64 11.88 -7.55 -0.93
N LEU A 65 12.32 -7.46 -2.19
CA LEU A 65 12.64 -6.17 -2.81
C LEU A 65 11.38 -5.36 -3.14
N ILE A 66 10.27 -6.00 -3.53
CA ILE A 66 8.97 -5.34 -3.69
C ILE A 66 8.49 -4.74 -2.37
N ILE A 67 8.62 -5.47 -1.25
CA ILE A 67 8.27 -4.98 0.08
C ILE A 67 9.10 -3.74 0.44
N ILE A 68 10.42 -3.78 0.22
CA ILE A 68 11.31 -2.63 0.45
C ILE A 68 10.87 -1.43 -0.39
N ALA A 69 10.59 -1.63 -1.68
CA ALA A 69 10.17 -0.57 -2.58
C ALA A 69 8.78 0.00 -2.21
N ALA A 70 7.84 -0.86 -1.79
CA ALA A 70 6.51 -0.43 -1.36
C ALA A 70 6.57 0.38 -0.07
N ASN A 71 7.33 -0.06 0.95
CA ASN A 71 7.51 0.71 2.17
C ASN A 71 8.19 2.06 1.91
N ALA A 72 9.26 2.07 1.12
CA ALA A 72 9.91 3.32 0.71
C ALA A 72 8.95 4.24 -0.08
N GLY A 73 8.10 3.66 -0.94
CA GLY A 73 7.11 4.40 -1.71
C GLY A 73 5.98 4.99 -0.87
N GLY A 74 5.53 4.27 0.16
CA GLY A 74 4.50 4.74 1.08
C GLY A 74 4.93 5.91 1.95
N ALA A 75 6.20 5.97 2.33
CA ALA A 75 6.71 6.90 3.32
C ALA A 75 6.61 8.39 2.94
N TRP A 76 6.65 8.75 1.65
CA TRP A 76 6.62 10.14 1.21
C TRP A 76 5.21 10.67 0.87
N SER A 77 4.20 9.81 0.94
CA SER A 77 2.81 10.17 0.65
C SER A 77 1.97 10.19 1.94
N PRO A 78 1.00 11.10 2.07
CA PRO A 78 0.13 11.15 3.25
C PRO A 78 -0.82 9.97 3.38
N ILE A 79 -0.99 9.16 2.32
CA ILE A 79 -1.92 8.01 2.27
C ILE A 79 -1.21 6.70 1.94
N GLY A 80 0.11 6.73 1.76
CA GLY A 80 0.88 5.57 1.31
C GLY A 80 1.35 4.64 2.44
N ASP A 81 1.35 5.12 3.68
CA ASP A 81 1.70 4.34 4.86
C ASP A 81 0.85 4.77 6.06
N ILE A 82 0.52 3.83 6.93
CA ILE A 82 -0.34 4.09 8.11
C ILE A 82 0.27 5.16 9.00
N THR A 83 1.58 5.12 9.25
CA THR A 83 2.30 6.07 10.11
C THR A 83 2.20 7.49 9.58
N THR A 84 2.51 7.70 8.30
CA THR A 84 2.38 9.02 7.67
C THR A 84 0.94 9.49 7.60
N THR A 85 0.00 8.57 7.37
CA THR A 85 -1.45 8.88 7.38
C THR A 85 -1.90 9.37 8.74
N MET A 86 -1.46 8.73 9.83
CA MET A 86 -1.82 9.14 11.20
C MET A 86 -1.27 10.54 11.54
N LEU A 87 0.01 10.81 11.24
CA LEU A 87 0.61 12.12 11.45
C LEU A 87 -0.09 13.21 10.62
N TRP A 88 -0.49 12.87 9.41
CA TRP A 88 -1.21 13.78 8.51
C TRP A 88 -2.65 14.05 8.99
N ILE A 89 -3.38 13.03 9.49
CA ILE A 89 -4.70 13.18 10.09
C ILE A 89 -4.63 14.05 11.35
N ALA A 90 -3.61 13.84 12.17
CA ALA A 90 -3.37 14.61 13.40
C ALA A 90 -2.81 16.03 13.14
N ASP A 91 -2.73 16.48 11.90
CA ASP A 91 -2.19 17.78 11.47
C ASP A 91 -0.75 18.05 11.95
N LYS A 92 0.03 17.01 12.27
CA LYS A 92 1.45 17.11 12.64
C LYS A 92 2.34 17.36 11.42
N VAL A 93 1.92 16.89 10.24
CA VAL A 93 2.63 17.07 8.98
C VAL A 93 1.69 17.50 7.86
N THR A 94 2.20 18.27 6.90
CA THR A 94 1.45 18.65 5.70
C THR A 94 1.84 17.78 4.52
N THR A 95 0.94 17.58 3.56
CA THR A 95 1.21 16.85 2.31
C THR A 95 2.46 17.36 1.60
N LEU A 96 2.60 18.70 1.51
CA LEU A 96 3.74 19.32 0.82
C LEU A 96 5.06 19.06 1.53
N SER A 97 5.06 19.09 2.87
CA SER A 97 6.26 18.80 3.67
C SER A 97 6.71 17.35 3.49
N LEU A 98 5.77 16.38 3.52
CA LEU A 98 6.07 14.98 3.27
C LEU A 98 6.75 14.79 1.91
N ILE A 99 6.16 15.33 0.85
CA ILE A 99 6.72 15.22 -0.50
C ILE A 99 8.11 15.87 -0.56
N LYS A 100 8.24 17.11 -0.06
CA LYS A 100 9.48 17.88 -0.16
C LYS A 100 10.66 17.21 0.55
N TYR A 101 10.44 16.65 1.73
CA TYR A 101 11.52 16.14 2.58
C TYR A 101 11.74 14.63 2.45
N LEU A 102 10.70 13.85 2.12
CA LEU A 102 10.79 12.39 2.14
C LEU A 102 10.96 11.72 0.77
N VAL A 103 10.62 12.38 -0.36
CA VAL A 103 10.77 11.77 -1.69
C VAL A 103 12.22 11.34 -1.98
N ILE A 104 13.19 12.21 -1.69
CA ILE A 104 14.62 11.90 -1.98
C ILE A 104 15.13 10.77 -1.07
N PRO A 105 14.98 10.80 0.26
CA PRO A 105 15.36 9.67 1.12
C PRO A 105 14.66 8.37 0.71
N SER A 106 13.36 8.39 0.43
CA SER A 106 12.59 7.23 -0.02
C SER A 106 13.13 6.63 -1.32
N LEU A 107 13.45 7.48 -2.30
CA LEU A 107 14.08 7.02 -3.53
C LEU A 107 15.43 6.35 -3.29
N ILE A 108 16.25 6.89 -2.41
CA ILE A 108 17.54 6.30 -2.03
C ILE A 108 17.31 4.93 -1.36
N CYS A 109 16.34 4.83 -0.43
CA CYS A 109 15.98 3.59 0.23
C CYS A 109 15.52 2.49 -0.75
N MET A 110 14.88 2.85 -1.86
CA MET A 110 14.54 1.91 -2.93
C MET A 110 15.74 1.62 -3.83
N ILE A 111 16.41 2.64 -4.34
CA ILE A 111 17.43 2.50 -5.41
C ILE A 111 18.64 1.73 -4.91
N VAL A 112 19.12 1.98 -3.69
CA VAL A 112 20.35 1.37 -3.16
C VAL A 112 20.22 -0.16 -3.06
N PRO A 113 19.20 -0.74 -2.40
CA PRO A 113 19.01 -2.20 -2.36
C PRO A 113 18.83 -2.80 -3.75
N PHE A 114 18.12 -2.13 -4.65
CA PHE A 114 17.90 -2.61 -6.02
C PHE A 114 19.16 -2.62 -6.85
N LEU A 115 20.04 -1.62 -6.72
CA LEU A 115 21.35 -1.60 -7.37
C LEU A 115 22.24 -2.74 -6.86
N ILE A 116 22.26 -2.98 -5.57
CA ILE A 116 23.02 -4.08 -4.95
C ILE A 116 22.48 -5.41 -5.45
N ALA A 117 21.16 -5.63 -5.35
CA ALA A 117 20.51 -6.86 -5.76
C ALA A 117 20.68 -7.14 -7.25
N SER A 118 20.63 -6.13 -8.12
CA SER A 118 20.80 -6.30 -9.56
C SER A 118 22.16 -6.90 -9.96
N ARG A 119 23.17 -6.82 -9.07
CA ARG A 119 24.50 -7.42 -9.27
C ARG A 119 24.56 -8.89 -8.87
N PHE A 120 23.59 -9.40 -8.14
CA PHE A 120 23.57 -10.78 -7.70
C PHE A 120 23.31 -11.75 -8.87
N LYS A 121 23.92 -12.91 -8.82
CA LYS A 121 23.78 -13.95 -9.86
C LYS A 121 22.32 -14.37 -10.07
N VAL A 122 21.49 -14.31 -9.02
CA VAL A 122 20.07 -14.67 -9.04
C VAL A 122 19.27 -13.83 -10.05
N PHE A 123 19.63 -12.55 -10.23
CA PHE A 123 18.95 -11.63 -11.15
C PHE A 123 19.59 -11.55 -12.53
N LYS A 124 20.63 -12.34 -12.80
CA LYS A 124 21.26 -12.43 -14.13
C LYS A 124 20.53 -13.44 -15.01
N GLY A 125 20.47 -13.15 -16.32
CA GLY A 125 19.85 -14.03 -17.32
C GLY A 125 18.36 -13.72 -17.56
N GLU A 126 17.72 -14.63 -18.26
CA GLU A 126 16.32 -14.53 -18.66
C GLU A 126 15.43 -15.45 -17.83
N LEU A 127 14.18 -15.07 -17.70
CA LEU A 127 13.13 -15.93 -17.15
C LEU A 127 12.61 -16.87 -18.22
N ASP A 128 12.47 -18.13 -17.87
CA ASP A 128 11.69 -19.07 -18.65
C ASP A 128 10.22 -18.85 -18.35
N ILE A 129 9.58 -18.00 -19.16
CA ILE A 129 8.16 -17.70 -19.05
C ILE A 129 7.44 -18.72 -19.92
N PRO A 130 6.66 -19.64 -19.34
CA PRO A 130 5.84 -20.56 -20.14
C PRO A 130 4.95 -19.76 -21.09
N LYS A 131 4.88 -20.19 -22.35
CA LYS A 131 3.96 -19.62 -23.36
C LYS A 131 2.50 -20.03 -23.10
N GLU A 132 2.12 -20.27 -21.86
CA GLU A 132 0.71 -20.44 -21.58
C GLU A 132 0.01 -19.11 -21.83
N ASP A 133 -0.79 -19.09 -22.85
CA ASP A 133 -1.85 -18.09 -23.06
C ASP A 133 -2.86 -18.22 -21.92
N ILE A 134 -2.52 -17.67 -20.76
CA ILE A 134 -3.48 -17.48 -19.70
C ILE A 134 -4.46 -16.45 -20.26
N LYS A 135 -5.52 -16.93 -20.88
CA LYS A 135 -6.67 -16.12 -21.30
C LYS A 135 -7.30 -15.55 -20.03
N PHE A 136 -6.85 -14.37 -19.62
CA PHE A 136 -7.58 -13.62 -18.63
C PHE A 136 -8.81 -13.06 -19.36
N GLU A 137 -9.98 -13.38 -18.89
CA GLU A 137 -11.18 -12.66 -19.27
C GLU A 137 -11.00 -11.20 -18.87
N GLU A 138 -10.72 -10.36 -19.85
CA GLU A 138 -10.61 -8.92 -19.65
C GLU A 138 -12.02 -8.35 -19.45
N ASN A 139 -12.26 -7.80 -18.27
CA ASN A 139 -13.47 -7.04 -18.07
C ASN A 139 -13.37 -5.73 -18.87
N LYS A 140 -14.36 -5.46 -19.70
CA LYS A 140 -14.44 -4.25 -20.55
C LYS A 140 -14.25 -2.94 -19.77
N TYR A 141 -14.65 -2.92 -18.50
CA TYR A 141 -14.58 -1.76 -17.64
C TYR A 141 -13.38 -1.76 -16.67
N GLY A 142 -12.55 -2.81 -16.67
CA GLY A 142 -11.45 -2.99 -15.73
C GLY A 142 -10.48 -1.80 -15.67
N ASN A 143 -9.98 -1.38 -16.82
CA ASN A 143 -9.06 -0.24 -16.90
C ASN A 143 -9.73 1.08 -16.50
N LYS A 144 -11.01 1.29 -16.88
CA LYS A 144 -11.76 2.50 -16.50
C LYS A 144 -11.94 2.56 -14.98
N MET A 145 -12.37 1.45 -14.36
CA MET A 145 -12.54 1.37 -12.90
C MET A 145 -11.23 1.54 -12.15
N LEU A 146 -10.11 1.01 -12.68
CA LEU A 146 -8.79 1.24 -12.10
C LEU A 146 -8.44 2.74 -12.04
N PHE A 147 -8.56 3.44 -13.17
CA PHE A 147 -8.25 4.88 -13.20
C PHE A 147 -9.20 5.73 -12.36
N ILE A 148 -10.50 5.38 -12.33
CA ILE A 148 -11.48 6.03 -11.48
C ILE A 148 -11.13 5.81 -10.00
N GLY A 149 -10.80 4.59 -9.60
CA GLY A 149 -10.40 4.27 -8.23
C GLY A 149 -9.13 5.01 -7.80
N LEU A 150 -8.07 4.94 -8.61
CA LEU A 150 -6.82 5.67 -8.33
C LEU A 150 -7.04 7.18 -8.27
N GLY A 151 -7.80 7.74 -9.21
CA GLY A 151 -8.15 9.17 -9.22
C GLY A 151 -8.94 9.59 -7.98
N SER A 152 -9.87 8.75 -7.53
CA SER A 152 -10.67 9.00 -6.31
C SER A 152 -9.83 8.97 -5.04
N ILE A 153 -8.81 8.10 -4.98
CA ILE A 153 -7.86 8.08 -3.85
C ILE A 153 -6.99 9.33 -3.86
N LEU A 154 -6.45 9.71 -5.02
CA LEU A 154 -5.64 10.93 -5.18
C LEU A 154 -6.44 12.22 -4.90
N PHE A 155 -7.76 12.18 -5.07
CA PHE A 155 -8.64 13.30 -4.73
C PHE A 155 -8.64 13.61 -3.23
N VAL A 156 -8.46 12.62 -2.34
CA VAL A 156 -8.56 12.80 -0.89
C VAL A 156 -7.57 13.84 -0.32
N PRO A 157 -6.27 13.80 -0.62
CA PRO A 157 -5.33 14.83 -0.16
C PRO A 157 -5.66 16.23 -0.72
N VAL A 158 -6.11 16.29 -1.98
CA VAL A 158 -6.53 17.56 -2.61
C VAL A 158 -7.76 18.11 -1.89
N PHE A 159 -8.75 17.25 -1.62
CA PHE A 159 -9.97 17.61 -0.89
C PHE A 159 -9.64 18.17 0.51
N LYS A 160 -8.78 17.48 1.30
CA LYS A 160 -8.34 17.97 2.61
C LYS A 160 -7.66 19.34 2.50
N THR A 161 -6.80 19.53 1.50
CA THR A 161 -6.05 20.77 1.33
C THR A 161 -6.95 21.95 0.98
N VAL A 162 -8.00 21.72 0.18
CA VAL A 162 -8.93 22.76 -0.27
C VAL A 162 -10.02 23.07 0.77
N THR A 163 -10.57 22.03 1.39
CA THR A 163 -11.72 22.19 2.30
C THR A 163 -11.34 22.32 3.77
N HIS A 164 -10.11 21.94 4.13
CA HIS A 164 -9.63 21.81 5.52
C HIS A 164 -10.48 20.87 6.39
N LEU A 165 -11.33 20.04 5.75
CA LEU A 165 -12.10 19.01 6.44
C LEU A 165 -11.23 17.78 6.75
N PRO A 166 -11.60 16.97 7.76
CA PRO A 166 -10.89 15.73 8.07
C PRO A 166 -10.84 14.78 6.86
N PRO A 167 -9.73 14.06 6.64
CA PRO A 167 -9.54 13.20 5.46
C PRO A 167 -10.62 12.14 5.26
N TYR A 168 -11.20 11.62 6.35
CA TYR A 168 -12.23 10.60 6.27
C TYR A 168 -13.48 11.06 5.50
N VAL A 169 -13.78 12.37 5.51
CA VAL A 169 -14.91 12.93 4.73
C VAL A 169 -14.64 12.78 3.24
N GLY A 170 -13.42 13.11 2.79
CA GLY A 170 -12.99 12.91 1.41
C GLY A 170 -12.94 11.44 1.02
N MET A 171 -12.49 10.56 1.93
CA MET A 171 -12.47 9.11 1.71
C MET A 171 -13.89 8.54 1.53
N MET A 172 -14.84 8.92 2.39
CA MET A 172 -16.25 8.48 2.28
C MET A 172 -16.90 8.98 0.99
N LEU A 173 -16.63 10.23 0.60
CA LEU A 173 -17.12 10.77 -0.67
C LEU A 173 -16.55 10.01 -1.87
N SER A 174 -15.25 9.76 -1.86
CA SER A 174 -14.57 8.97 -2.90
C SER A 174 -15.10 7.54 -2.97
N LEU A 175 -15.30 6.90 -1.81
CA LEU A 175 -15.87 5.55 -1.74
C LEU A 175 -17.29 5.51 -2.30
N ALA A 176 -18.15 6.45 -1.91
CA ALA A 176 -19.53 6.53 -2.41
C ALA A 176 -19.56 6.70 -3.94
N PHE A 177 -18.70 7.57 -4.48
CA PHE A 177 -18.58 7.78 -5.93
C PHE A 177 -18.12 6.52 -6.66
N VAL A 178 -17.03 5.88 -6.21
CA VAL A 178 -16.51 4.65 -6.82
C VAL A 178 -17.52 3.51 -6.70
N ALA A 179 -18.18 3.33 -5.55
CA ALA A 179 -19.19 2.31 -5.34
C ALA A 179 -20.38 2.49 -6.30
N THR A 180 -20.89 3.71 -6.44
CA THR A 180 -21.99 4.01 -7.37
C THR A 180 -21.62 3.69 -8.82
N LEU A 181 -20.43 4.10 -9.25
CA LEU A 181 -19.96 3.76 -10.62
C LEU A 181 -19.71 2.26 -10.79
N ALA A 182 -19.23 1.57 -9.77
CA ALA A 182 -19.05 0.13 -9.80
C ALA A 182 -20.36 -0.61 -9.99
N GLU A 183 -21.44 -0.19 -9.32
CA GLU A 183 -22.78 -0.75 -9.51
C GLU A 183 -23.34 -0.44 -10.91
N ILE A 184 -23.16 0.79 -11.42
CA ILE A 184 -23.60 1.17 -12.76
C ILE A 184 -22.88 0.36 -13.84
N PHE A 185 -21.57 0.11 -13.68
CA PHE A 185 -20.79 -0.68 -14.64
C PHE A 185 -20.94 -2.20 -14.47
N SER A 186 -21.54 -2.63 -13.37
CA SER A 186 -21.87 -4.03 -13.14
C SER A 186 -23.24 -4.36 -13.73
N ASN A 187 -23.32 -5.49 -14.42
CA ASN A 187 -24.62 -6.03 -14.86
C ASN A 187 -25.39 -6.73 -13.72
N LYS A 188 -24.82 -6.75 -12.51
CA LYS A 188 -25.38 -7.44 -11.35
C LYS A 188 -26.01 -6.44 -10.40
N LYS A 189 -27.24 -6.73 -9.94
CA LYS A 189 -27.97 -5.86 -9.02
C LYS A 189 -27.53 -6.14 -7.57
N PHE A 190 -27.34 -5.06 -6.81
CA PHE A 190 -27.13 -5.14 -5.36
C PHE A 190 -28.40 -5.65 -4.67
N ASN A 191 -28.31 -6.79 -4.01
CA ASN A 191 -29.43 -7.39 -3.30
C ASN A 191 -29.03 -7.65 -1.82
N LEU A 192 -29.59 -6.88 -0.89
CA LEU A 192 -29.32 -6.97 0.54
C LEU A 192 -30.04 -8.14 1.23
N SER A 193 -31.07 -8.73 0.55
CA SER A 193 -31.96 -9.72 1.16
C SER A 193 -31.46 -11.17 1.12
N ARG A 194 -30.24 -11.43 0.59
CA ARG A 194 -29.68 -12.78 0.50
C ARG A 194 -28.50 -12.99 1.45
N VAL A 195 -28.73 -12.72 2.74
CA VAL A 195 -27.72 -13.04 3.80
C VAL A 195 -27.89 -14.48 4.31
N ASP A 196 -28.99 -15.16 3.99
CA ASP A 196 -29.39 -16.43 4.65
C ASP A 196 -29.37 -17.70 3.79
N ASP A 197 -28.86 -17.68 2.54
CA ASP A 197 -28.78 -18.92 1.77
C ASP A 197 -27.33 -19.39 1.62
N ASP A 198 -26.96 -20.37 2.43
CA ASP A 198 -25.70 -21.14 2.45
C ASP A 198 -25.53 -22.07 1.22
N HIS A 199 -25.81 -21.63 0.02
CA HIS A 199 -25.52 -22.41 -1.18
C HIS A 199 -24.64 -21.64 -2.19
N GLU A 200 -23.43 -22.15 -2.28
CA GLU A 200 -22.37 -22.00 -3.26
C GLU A 200 -22.85 -21.56 -4.66
N GLU A 201 -22.77 -20.25 -4.93
CA GLU A 201 -22.40 -19.73 -6.25
C GLU A 201 -21.71 -18.39 -6.04
N GLU A 202 -20.37 -18.40 -5.95
CA GLU A 202 -19.49 -17.22 -5.85
C GLU A 202 -19.67 -16.20 -7.00
N SER A 203 -20.54 -16.47 -7.94
CA SER A 203 -20.64 -15.71 -9.19
C SER A 203 -21.69 -14.61 -9.21
N ASP A 204 -22.53 -14.46 -8.16
CA ASP A 204 -23.73 -13.62 -8.27
C ASP A 204 -23.81 -12.37 -7.39
N HIS A 205 -22.73 -12.01 -6.65
CA HIS A 205 -22.71 -10.84 -5.80
C HIS A 205 -22.32 -9.56 -6.55
N SER A 206 -22.93 -8.42 -6.16
CA SER A 206 -22.56 -7.09 -6.67
C SER A 206 -21.12 -6.72 -6.32
N PRO A 207 -20.47 -5.79 -7.08
CA PRO A 207 -19.10 -5.33 -6.79
C PRO A 207 -18.93 -4.80 -5.37
N VAL A 208 -19.91 -4.08 -4.86
CA VAL A 208 -19.89 -3.51 -3.52
C VAL A 208 -19.97 -4.61 -2.47
N HIS A 209 -20.89 -5.56 -2.60
CA HIS A 209 -21.01 -6.69 -1.68
C HIS A 209 -19.71 -7.52 -1.65
N SER A 210 -19.19 -7.91 -2.83
CA SER A 210 -17.92 -8.64 -2.94
C SER A 210 -16.71 -7.89 -2.36
N SER A 211 -16.76 -6.57 -2.31
CA SER A 211 -15.69 -5.76 -1.70
C SER A 211 -15.84 -5.69 -0.18
N LEU A 212 -17.07 -5.56 0.32
CA LEU A 212 -17.36 -5.51 1.76
C LEU A 212 -16.99 -6.82 2.48
N THR A 213 -17.23 -7.97 1.85
CA THR A 213 -16.89 -9.28 2.43
C THR A 213 -15.37 -9.52 2.53
N LYS A 214 -14.57 -8.74 1.81
CA LYS A 214 -13.09 -8.83 1.85
C LYS A 214 -12.43 -7.87 2.85
N ILE A 215 -13.21 -7.14 3.64
CA ILE A 215 -12.68 -6.27 4.68
C ILE A 215 -12.08 -7.11 5.80
N GLU A 216 -10.79 -6.91 6.07
CA GLU A 216 -10.06 -7.61 7.12
C GLU A 216 -10.30 -6.96 8.49
N LEU A 217 -11.41 -7.31 9.13
CA LEU A 217 -11.75 -6.82 10.47
C LEU A 217 -10.63 -7.05 11.52
N PRO A 218 -9.90 -8.19 11.53
CA PRO A 218 -8.79 -8.40 12.47
C PRO A 218 -7.71 -7.32 12.36
N SER A 219 -7.32 -6.92 11.16
CA SER A 219 -6.33 -5.85 10.94
C SER A 219 -6.83 -4.51 11.48
N ILE A 220 -8.10 -4.17 11.26
CA ILE A 220 -8.71 -2.94 11.79
C ILE A 220 -8.69 -2.95 13.31
N LEU A 221 -9.08 -4.04 13.95
CA LEU A 221 -9.09 -4.17 15.41
C LEU A 221 -7.68 -4.15 16.00
N PHE A 222 -6.70 -4.74 15.32
CA PHE A 222 -5.29 -4.69 15.71
C PHE A 222 -4.78 -3.24 15.75
N PHE A 223 -4.99 -2.47 14.69
CA PHE A 223 -4.59 -1.06 14.65
C PHE A 223 -5.33 -0.21 15.68
N LEU A 224 -6.64 -0.44 15.86
CA LEU A 224 -7.40 0.23 16.91
C LEU A 224 -6.80 -0.07 18.30
N GLY A 225 -6.42 -1.31 18.57
CA GLY A 225 -5.76 -1.71 19.82
C GLY A 225 -4.44 -0.98 20.05
N ILE A 226 -3.59 -0.88 19.01
CA ILE A 226 -2.33 -0.11 19.10
C ILE A 226 -2.61 1.36 19.40
N LEU A 227 -3.52 2.00 18.66
CA LEU A 227 -3.87 3.41 18.85
C LEU A 227 -4.40 3.68 20.27
N MET A 228 -5.25 2.80 20.80
CA MET A 228 -5.75 2.91 22.17
C MET A 228 -4.63 2.75 23.19
N ALA A 229 -3.71 1.81 22.98
CA ALA A 229 -2.57 1.59 23.88
C ALA A 229 -1.63 2.80 23.89
N VAL A 230 -1.28 3.34 22.71
CA VAL A 230 -0.43 4.54 22.60
C VAL A 230 -1.13 5.75 23.23
N GLY A 231 -2.43 5.98 22.95
CA GLY A 231 -3.20 7.05 23.57
C GLY A 231 -3.30 6.93 25.10
N ALA A 232 -3.38 5.71 25.64
CA ALA A 232 -3.32 5.49 27.10
C ALA A 232 -1.94 5.84 27.67
N LEU A 233 -0.84 5.45 27.02
CA LEU A 233 0.52 5.80 27.43
C LEU A 233 0.77 7.32 27.38
N GLU A 234 0.25 8.00 26.37
CA GLU A 234 0.30 9.45 26.24
C GLU A 234 -0.48 10.13 27.36
N SER A 235 -1.72 9.70 27.63
CA SER A 235 -2.57 10.28 28.68
C SER A 235 -2.00 10.10 30.09
N LEU A 236 -1.23 9.04 30.31
CA LEU A 236 -0.50 8.78 31.57
C LEU A 236 0.82 9.56 31.66
N GLY A 237 1.21 10.30 30.63
CA GLY A 237 2.48 11.03 30.58
C GLY A 237 3.73 10.15 30.47
N ILE A 238 3.56 8.84 30.25
CA ILE A 238 4.68 7.88 30.19
C ILE A 238 5.59 8.21 28.99
N LEU A 239 4.99 8.51 27.83
CA LEU A 239 5.74 8.85 26.62
C LEU A 239 6.53 10.16 26.80
N TYR A 240 5.93 11.16 27.46
CA TYR A 240 6.59 12.43 27.76
C TYR A 240 7.80 12.22 28.67
N ASN A 241 7.62 11.50 29.78
CA ASN A 241 8.71 11.21 30.73
C ASN A 241 9.84 10.40 30.06
N PHE A 242 9.49 9.48 29.15
CA PHE A 242 10.48 8.71 28.39
C PHE A 242 11.26 9.60 27.41
N ALA A 243 10.58 10.51 26.71
CA ALA A 243 11.24 11.47 25.82
C ALA A 243 12.18 12.41 26.58
N ASP A 244 11.76 12.92 27.74
CA ASP A 244 12.61 13.76 28.61
C ASP A 244 13.86 12.99 29.11
N MET A 245 13.68 11.76 29.56
CA MET A 245 14.79 10.91 30.00
C MET A 245 15.80 10.68 28.86
N ILE A 246 15.36 10.46 27.65
CA ILE A 246 16.22 10.31 26.47
C ILE A 246 16.97 11.61 26.19
N ASN A 247 16.29 12.76 26.22
CA ASN A 247 16.90 14.07 25.97
C ASN A 247 17.93 14.46 27.02
N GLU A 248 17.69 14.12 28.28
CA GLU A 248 18.65 14.34 29.36
C GLU A 248 19.88 13.41 29.27
N THR A 249 19.67 12.17 28.81
CA THR A 249 20.75 11.16 28.73
C THR A 249 21.59 11.35 27.47
N ILE A 250 20.99 11.75 26.37
CA ILE A 250 21.65 11.86 25.07
C ILE A 250 21.48 13.29 24.55
N SER A 251 22.53 14.10 24.73
CA SER A 251 22.54 15.52 24.34
C SER A 251 22.52 15.74 22.82
N ASN A 252 22.84 14.72 22.00
CA ASN A 252 22.89 14.83 20.55
C ASN A 252 21.63 14.22 19.94
N GLN A 253 20.76 15.08 19.39
CA GLN A 253 19.50 14.68 18.76
C GLN A 253 19.70 13.77 17.54
N ASP A 254 20.81 13.88 16.81
CA ASP A 254 21.09 13.01 15.65
C ASP A 254 21.28 11.56 16.09
N ILE A 255 21.91 11.33 17.27
CA ILE A 255 22.07 9.99 17.83
C ILE A 255 20.70 9.42 18.23
N VAL A 256 19.84 10.23 18.83
CA VAL A 256 18.47 9.81 19.20
C VAL A 256 17.68 9.38 17.96
N ILE A 257 17.72 10.17 16.88
CA ILE A 257 17.04 9.84 15.63
C ILE A 257 17.57 8.53 15.03
N VAL A 258 18.88 8.33 15.02
CA VAL A 258 19.50 7.10 14.52
C VAL A 258 19.08 5.88 15.36
N LEU A 259 19.06 6.01 16.68
CA LEU A 259 18.62 4.94 17.59
C LEU A 259 17.14 4.60 17.40
N LEU A 260 16.26 5.60 17.31
CA LEU A 260 14.84 5.42 17.03
C LEU A 260 14.62 4.74 15.66
N GLY A 261 15.39 5.15 14.65
CA GLY A 261 15.34 4.49 13.33
C GLY A 261 15.76 3.01 13.38
N HIS A 262 16.75 2.65 14.19
CA HIS A 262 17.13 1.25 14.38
C HIS A 262 16.09 0.46 15.19
N LEU A 263 15.50 1.06 16.20
CA LEU A 263 14.40 0.45 16.97
C LEU A 263 13.18 0.21 16.09
N SER A 264 12.84 1.17 15.24
CA SER A 264 11.75 1.03 14.26
C SER A 264 11.96 -0.09 13.25
N ALA A 265 13.19 -0.51 12.99
CA ALA A 265 13.47 -1.67 12.14
C ALA A 265 13.16 -3.01 12.81
N VAL A 266 13.00 -3.04 14.13
CA VAL A 266 12.74 -4.25 14.94
C VAL A 266 11.31 -4.24 15.50
N ILE A 267 10.86 -3.06 15.93
CA ILE A 267 9.52 -2.82 16.49
C ILE A 267 8.68 -2.12 15.40
N ASP A 268 7.38 -2.36 15.39
CA ASP A 268 6.48 -1.64 14.49
C ASP A 268 6.65 -0.12 14.66
N ASN A 269 6.69 0.60 13.54
CA ASN A 269 6.89 2.05 13.51
C ASN A 269 5.71 2.84 14.11
N VAL A 270 4.49 2.29 14.09
CA VAL A 270 3.28 2.95 14.61
C VAL A 270 3.43 3.37 16.07
N PRO A 271 3.93 2.52 17.01
CA PRO A 271 4.11 2.92 18.41
C PRO A 271 5.25 3.90 18.64
N LEU A 272 6.15 4.11 17.67
CA LEU A 272 7.33 4.96 17.80
C LEU A 272 7.13 6.38 17.24
N VAL A 273 6.03 6.64 16.59
CA VAL A 273 5.63 7.92 15.98
C VAL A 273 4.61 8.63 16.83
#